data_2e8a34cb0c2fc9d6d28386037d351e37
#
_entry.id   2e8a34cb0c2fc9d6d28386037d351e37
#
_cell.length_a   1.000
_cell.length_b   1.000
_cell.length_c   1.000
_cell.angle_alpha   90.00
_cell.angle_beta   90.00
_cell.angle_gamma   90.00
#
_symmetry.space_group_name_H-M   'P 1'
#
loop_
_entity.id
_entity.type
_entity.pdbx_description
1 polymer ?
#
loop_
_entity_poly.entity_id
_entity_poly.type
_entity_poly.pdbx_seq_one_letter_code
_entity_poly.pdbx_strand_id
1 'polypeptide(L)'
;MLIGESAIEPVRVSEKLHQTTFWQGRGGAVTHFISGIDIALWDIFGKVTKQPISRLLGGRYRDRIKPYGSLIMQEPEIFPPRLEAAVERGFKAIKMGWGPFGRFGDKMDEAIIRTARETVGADVELMVDAGGSDRYWPHGYKWALETAKMLKQYDVVWFEEALRPDDLQGYIKLTENAPLPIASCEVLTRRQAFMPWIEQRAVDYIQPDVTKVGGLSEEYRIAMHAYDHSILFVPHGWNTAVGLAADLQLVAAVPTARWVEYITPAPYVEDIVAEPFTLDEDGLLSISEAPGLGIEWNSDGVKAHSGMELTRSDL
;
A
#
# COMPACT_ATOMS: atom_id res chain seq x y z
N MET A 1 -12.57 16.05 -21.05
CA MET A 1 -11.40 16.62 -20.35
C MET A 1 -10.07 16.02 -20.84
N LEU A 2 -10.00 14.72 -21.15
CA LEU A 2 -8.78 14.06 -21.62
C LEU A 2 -8.54 14.16 -23.14
N ILE A 3 -9.62 14.21 -23.94
CA ILE A 3 -9.50 14.25 -25.39
C ILE A 3 -8.71 15.49 -25.82
N GLY A 4 -7.64 15.26 -26.59
CA GLY A 4 -6.73 16.29 -27.06
C GLY A 4 -5.55 16.61 -26.13
N GLU A 5 -5.48 15.97 -24.95
CA GLU A 5 -4.32 16.11 -24.04
C GLU A 5 -3.17 15.19 -24.49
N SER A 6 -1.95 15.62 -24.14
CA SER A 6 -0.74 14.84 -24.41
C SER A 6 -0.59 13.72 -23.36
N ALA A 7 -0.61 12.47 -23.79
CA ALA A 7 -0.45 11.32 -22.90
C ALA A 7 0.97 11.20 -22.29
N ILE A 8 1.96 11.94 -22.81
CA ILE A 8 3.33 11.96 -22.30
C ILE A 8 3.61 13.12 -21.33
N GLU A 9 2.55 13.73 -20.81
CA GLU A 9 2.62 14.82 -19.81
C GLU A 9 1.75 14.45 -18.58
N PRO A 10 2.02 13.30 -17.92
CA PRO A 10 1.13 12.75 -16.89
C PRO A 10 0.86 13.75 -15.76
N VAL A 11 1.89 14.40 -15.23
CA VAL A 11 1.77 15.35 -14.10
C VAL A 11 0.88 16.55 -14.46
N ARG A 12 1.02 17.10 -15.67
CA ARG A 12 0.20 18.22 -16.13
C ARG A 12 -1.27 17.81 -16.30
N VAL A 13 -1.49 16.65 -16.90
CA VAL A 13 -2.85 16.13 -17.13
C VAL A 13 -3.52 15.77 -15.81
N SER A 14 -2.82 15.13 -14.89
CA SER A 14 -3.31 14.83 -13.54
C SER A 14 -3.74 16.11 -12.82
N GLU A 15 -2.89 17.14 -12.78
CA GLU A 15 -3.26 18.42 -12.15
C GLU A 15 -4.47 19.07 -12.82
N LYS A 16 -4.56 19.04 -14.16
CA LYS A 16 -5.73 19.52 -14.90
C LYS A 16 -7.01 18.80 -14.47
N LEU A 17 -6.97 17.47 -14.36
CA LEU A 17 -8.13 16.68 -13.91
C LEU A 17 -8.56 17.10 -12.50
N HIS A 18 -7.63 17.21 -11.57
CA HIS A 18 -7.93 17.66 -10.22
C HIS A 18 -8.55 19.07 -10.18
N GLN A 19 -8.07 19.99 -11.01
CA GLN A 19 -8.61 21.36 -11.06
C GLN A 19 -10.00 21.41 -11.71
N THR A 20 -10.25 20.59 -12.70
CA THR A 20 -11.53 20.64 -13.45
C THR A 20 -12.64 19.82 -12.80
N THR A 21 -12.31 18.93 -11.87
CA THR A 21 -13.28 18.05 -11.19
C THR A 21 -13.57 18.45 -9.73
N PHE A 22 -13.03 19.57 -9.26
CA PHE A 22 -13.13 19.91 -7.83
C PHE A 22 -14.58 20.14 -7.35
N TRP A 23 -15.50 20.48 -8.25
CA TRP A 23 -16.94 20.58 -7.94
C TRP A 23 -17.62 19.21 -7.74
N GLN A 24 -17.06 18.14 -8.33
CA GLN A 24 -17.54 16.78 -8.15
C GLN A 24 -16.94 16.12 -6.90
N GLY A 25 -15.90 16.71 -6.33
CA GLY A 25 -15.22 16.25 -5.13
C GLY A 25 -13.71 16.45 -5.21
N ARG A 26 -13.08 16.68 -4.06
CA ARG A 26 -11.63 16.85 -3.93
C ARG A 26 -10.93 15.60 -3.39
N GLY A 27 -11.65 14.50 -3.29
CA GLY A 27 -11.18 13.24 -2.73
C GLY A 27 -12.11 12.08 -3.11
N GLY A 28 -11.92 10.94 -2.48
CA GLY A 28 -12.75 9.74 -2.66
C GLY A 28 -12.78 9.26 -4.11
N ALA A 29 -13.92 8.77 -4.56
CA ALA A 29 -14.09 8.11 -5.85
C ALA A 29 -13.54 8.91 -7.05
N VAL A 30 -13.70 10.24 -7.07
CA VAL A 30 -13.16 11.08 -8.15
C VAL A 30 -11.64 10.98 -8.22
N THR A 31 -10.97 11.02 -7.07
CA THR A 31 -9.50 10.90 -7.03
C THR A 31 -9.05 9.49 -7.39
N HIS A 32 -9.82 8.45 -7.02
CA HIS A 32 -9.53 7.07 -7.44
C HIS A 32 -9.58 6.91 -8.97
N PHE A 33 -10.58 7.50 -9.64
CA PHE A 33 -10.61 7.53 -11.11
C PHE A 33 -9.42 8.28 -11.71
N ILE A 34 -9.04 9.41 -11.12
CA ILE A 34 -7.86 10.16 -11.58
C ILE A 34 -6.59 9.33 -11.37
N SER A 35 -6.49 8.56 -10.28
CA SER A 35 -5.35 7.67 -10.03
C SER A 35 -5.16 6.65 -11.15
N GLY A 36 -6.23 5.97 -11.56
CA GLY A 36 -6.17 5.01 -12.67
C GLY A 36 -5.75 5.66 -14.00
N ILE A 37 -6.25 6.87 -14.28
CA ILE A 37 -5.84 7.64 -15.46
C ILE A 37 -4.36 8.03 -15.38
N ASP A 38 -3.91 8.52 -14.24
CA ASP A 38 -2.52 8.93 -14.03
C ASP A 38 -1.54 7.76 -14.21
N ILE A 39 -1.85 6.59 -13.62
CA ILE A 39 -1.07 5.37 -13.79
C ILE A 39 -0.98 4.98 -15.27
N ALA A 40 -2.10 5.02 -16.00
CA ALA A 40 -2.12 4.73 -17.44
C ALA A 40 -1.28 5.73 -18.25
N LEU A 41 -1.31 7.02 -17.92
CA LEU A 41 -0.49 8.04 -18.57
C LEU A 41 1.00 7.82 -18.33
N TRP A 42 1.39 7.45 -17.12
CA TRP A 42 2.78 7.10 -16.81
C TRP A 42 3.23 5.85 -17.55
N ASP A 43 2.35 4.84 -17.68
CA ASP A 43 2.65 3.64 -18.47
C ASP A 43 2.88 3.97 -19.96
N ILE A 44 1.99 4.78 -20.56
CA ILE A 44 2.15 5.27 -21.94
C ILE A 44 3.44 6.06 -22.08
N PHE A 45 3.74 6.97 -21.14
CA PHE A 45 4.96 7.77 -21.19
C PHE A 45 6.21 6.89 -21.15
N GLY A 46 6.23 5.89 -20.26
CA GLY A 46 7.32 4.93 -20.18
C GLY A 46 7.47 4.12 -21.48
N LYS A 47 6.38 3.62 -22.07
CA LYS A 47 6.39 2.87 -23.32
C LYS A 47 6.85 3.70 -24.51
N VAL A 48 6.40 4.94 -24.63
CA VAL A 48 6.83 5.87 -25.70
C VAL A 48 8.33 6.21 -25.60
N THR A 49 8.80 6.44 -24.39
CA THR A 49 10.22 6.78 -24.14
C THR A 49 11.12 5.56 -24.01
N LYS A 50 10.54 4.34 -24.03
CA LYS A 50 11.24 3.06 -23.80
C LYS A 50 12.00 3.04 -22.47
N GLN A 51 11.41 3.59 -21.42
CA GLN A 51 11.98 3.64 -20.08
C GLN A 51 10.99 3.09 -19.04
N PRO A 52 11.47 2.40 -18.00
CA PRO A 52 10.64 2.10 -16.84
C PRO A 52 10.27 3.40 -16.10
N ILE A 53 9.11 3.43 -15.47
CA ILE A 53 8.61 4.63 -14.76
C ILE A 53 9.59 5.12 -13.70
N SER A 54 10.24 4.22 -12.98
CA SER A 54 11.22 4.55 -11.95
C SER A 54 12.38 5.42 -12.46
N ARG A 55 12.81 5.25 -13.71
CA ARG A 55 13.82 6.14 -14.32
C ARG A 55 13.25 7.50 -14.68
N LEU A 56 12.01 7.55 -15.11
CA LEU A 56 11.34 8.81 -15.45
C LEU A 56 11.01 9.64 -14.19
N LEU A 57 10.86 9.00 -13.03
CA LEU A 57 10.70 9.65 -11.73
C LEU A 57 12.02 10.19 -11.14
N GLY A 58 13.15 10.00 -11.82
CA GLY A 58 14.44 10.56 -11.41
C GLY A 58 15.55 9.55 -11.22
N GLY A 59 15.26 8.26 -11.25
CA GLY A 59 16.26 7.19 -11.17
C GLY A 59 15.92 6.12 -10.14
N ARG A 60 16.70 5.05 -10.17
CA ARG A 60 16.47 3.87 -9.34
C ARG A 60 17.49 3.80 -8.21
N TYR A 61 17.01 3.61 -6.99
CA TYR A 61 17.83 3.36 -5.80
C TYR A 61 17.97 1.85 -5.52
N ARG A 62 17.10 1.00 -6.11
CA ARG A 62 17.10 -0.46 -5.93
C ARG A 62 16.45 -1.18 -7.10
N ASP A 63 16.87 -2.45 -7.27
CA ASP A 63 16.33 -3.34 -8.31
C ASP A 63 15.48 -4.48 -7.74
N ARG A 64 15.47 -4.62 -6.42
CA ARG A 64 14.66 -5.58 -5.67
C ARG A 64 14.11 -4.92 -4.41
N ILE A 65 12.97 -5.40 -3.91
CA ILE A 65 12.33 -4.90 -2.70
C ILE A 65 11.75 -6.05 -1.89
N LYS A 66 11.74 -5.93 -0.57
CA LYS A 66 11.07 -6.88 0.32
C LYS A 66 9.56 -6.65 0.28
N PRO A 67 8.74 -7.61 -0.21
CA PRO A 67 7.30 -7.54 -0.02
C PRO A 67 6.94 -8.02 1.39
N TYR A 68 5.86 -7.47 1.94
CA TYR A 68 5.15 -8.12 3.02
C TYR A 68 3.88 -8.79 2.48
N GLY A 69 3.67 -10.07 2.85
CA GLY A 69 2.43 -10.78 2.56
C GLY A 69 1.29 -10.19 3.39
N SER A 70 0.29 -9.57 2.74
CA SER A 70 -0.83 -8.94 3.43
C SER A 70 -2.01 -9.90 3.55
N LEU A 71 -2.48 -10.14 4.78
CA LEU A 71 -3.50 -11.11 5.14
C LEU A 71 -4.59 -10.49 6.01
N ILE A 72 -5.84 -10.99 5.84
CA ILE A 72 -6.89 -10.71 6.81
C ILE A 72 -6.69 -11.61 8.04
N MET A 73 -6.69 -11.01 9.24
CA MET A 73 -6.61 -11.74 10.52
C MET A 73 -7.79 -12.70 10.68
N GLN A 74 -7.54 -13.79 11.38
CA GLN A 74 -8.53 -14.79 11.75
C GLN A 74 -8.44 -15.07 13.25
N GLU A 75 -9.42 -15.81 13.77
CA GLU A 75 -9.36 -16.32 15.13
C GLU A 75 -8.13 -17.24 15.32
N PRO A 76 -7.52 -17.28 16.52
CA PRO A 76 -6.25 -17.99 16.76
C PRO A 76 -6.26 -19.45 16.33
N GLU A 77 -7.42 -20.13 16.47
CA GLU A 77 -7.57 -21.54 16.19
C GLU A 77 -7.48 -21.91 14.70
N ILE A 78 -7.78 -20.97 13.81
CA ILE A 78 -7.86 -21.20 12.36
C ILE A 78 -6.84 -20.38 11.56
N PHE A 79 -6.07 -19.51 12.22
CA PHE A 79 -5.13 -18.61 11.55
C PHE A 79 -3.80 -19.28 11.12
N PRO A 80 -3.23 -20.25 11.88
CA PRO A 80 -1.91 -20.80 11.57
C PRO A 80 -1.72 -21.29 10.14
N PRO A 81 -2.63 -22.08 9.53
CA PRO A 81 -2.40 -22.59 8.17
C PRO A 81 -2.23 -21.47 7.11
N ARG A 82 -2.87 -20.33 7.32
CA ARG A 82 -2.76 -19.18 6.40
C ARG A 82 -1.42 -18.47 6.53
N LEU A 83 -0.90 -18.37 7.74
CA LEU A 83 0.41 -17.83 8.03
C LEU A 83 1.52 -18.73 7.50
N GLU A 84 1.39 -20.06 7.74
CA GLU A 84 2.32 -21.07 7.23
C GLU A 84 2.41 -21.02 5.70
N ALA A 85 1.26 -20.96 5.01
CA ALA A 85 1.23 -20.84 3.55
C ALA A 85 1.96 -19.60 3.02
N ALA A 86 1.89 -18.46 3.74
CA ALA A 86 2.65 -17.26 3.37
C ALA A 86 4.15 -17.45 3.58
N VAL A 87 4.56 -18.08 4.69
CA VAL A 87 5.97 -18.41 4.96
C VAL A 87 6.52 -19.41 3.93
N GLU A 88 5.76 -20.46 3.61
CA GLU A 88 6.12 -21.46 2.59
C GLU A 88 6.26 -20.85 1.20
N ARG A 89 5.45 -19.83 0.89
CA ARG A 89 5.57 -19.04 -0.35
C ARG A 89 6.85 -18.21 -0.41
N GLY A 90 7.55 -18.02 0.71
CA GLY A 90 8.84 -17.31 0.79
C GLY A 90 8.79 -15.93 1.41
N PHE A 91 7.62 -15.46 1.88
CA PHE A 91 7.53 -14.17 2.54
C PHE A 91 8.37 -14.11 3.83
N LYS A 92 9.21 -13.09 3.96
CA LYS A 92 10.03 -12.78 5.14
C LYS A 92 9.42 -11.66 5.99
N ALA A 93 8.31 -11.09 5.54
CA ALA A 93 7.52 -10.10 6.23
C ALA A 93 6.03 -10.37 5.98
N ILE A 94 5.19 -10.24 7.00
CA ILE A 94 3.76 -10.49 6.94
C ILE A 94 3.05 -9.35 7.67
N LYS A 95 2.13 -8.66 6.97
CA LYS A 95 1.15 -7.76 7.57
C LYS A 95 -0.17 -8.52 7.73
N MET A 96 -0.71 -8.45 8.91
CA MET A 96 -2.01 -9.04 9.22
C MET A 96 -2.91 -7.97 9.81
N GLY A 97 -4.14 -7.91 9.32
CA GLY A 97 -5.02 -6.82 9.69
C GLY A 97 -6.50 -7.17 9.68
N TRP A 98 -7.28 -6.25 10.21
CA TRP A 98 -8.73 -6.30 10.23
C TRP A 98 -9.27 -7.53 10.96
N GLY A 99 -10.36 -8.13 10.47
CA GLY A 99 -10.92 -9.36 11.06
C GLY A 99 -11.38 -9.17 12.51
N PRO A 100 -11.03 -10.10 13.42
CA PRO A 100 -11.46 -10.05 14.82
C PRO A 100 -10.67 -9.05 15.69
N PHE A 101 -9.52 -8.54 15.24
CA PHE A 101 -8.64 -7.67 16.03
C PHE A 101 -9.33 -6.34 16.39
N GLY A 102 -9.25 -5.94 17.64
CA GLY A 102 -9.94 -4.76 18.18
C GLY A 102 -11.46 -4.92 18.30
N ARG A 103 -12.02 -6.12 18.15
CA ARG A 103 -13.48 -6.37 18.15
C ARG A 103 -13.96 -7.17 19.34
N PHE A 104 -13.15 -8.08 19.86
CA PHE A 104 -13.53 -9.05 20.88
C PHE A 104 -12.75 -8.91 22.19
N GLY A 105 -12.02 -7.80 22.33
CA GLY A 105 -11.29 -7.40 23.55
C GLY A 105 -9.83 -7.86 23.59
N ASP A 106 -9.09 -7.25 24.51
CA ASP A 106 -7.63 -7.29 24.57
C ASP A 106 -7.04 -8.71 24.66
N LYS A 107 -7.74 -9.66 25.31
CA LYS A 107 -7.27 -11.06 25.40
C LYS A 107 -7.33 -11.78 24.06
N MET A 108 -8.33 -11.47 23.24
CA MET A 108 -8.42 -12.02 21.89
C MET A 108 -7.34 -11.40 21.01
N ASP A 109 -7.16 -10.10 21.08
CA ASP A 109 -6.14 -9.38 20.35
C ASP A 109 -4.75 -9.94 20.63
N GLU A 110 -4.40 -10.10 21.91
CA GLU A 110 -3.12 -10.70 22.31
C GLU A 110 -3.00 -12.17 21.85
N ALA A 111 -4.07 -12.97 21.95
CA ALA A 111 -4.05 -14.36 21.52
C ALA A 111 -3.78 -14.50 20.02
N ILE A 112 -4.37 -13.63 19.16
CA ILE A 112 -4.12 -13.58 17.71
C ILE A 112 -2.63 -13.29 17.45
N ILE A 113 -2.07 -12.25 18.09
CA ILE A 113 -0.69 -11.84 17.88
C ILE A 113 0.30 -12.89 18.35
N ARG A 114 0.07 -13.47 19.52
CA ARG A 114 0.89 -14.57 20.04
C ARG A 114 0.88 -15.77 19.10
N THR A 115 -0.32 -16.23 18.68
CA THR A 115 -0.44 -17.33 17.74
C THR A 115 0.30 -17.03 16.43
N ALA A 116 0.18 -15.82 15.91
CA ALA A 116 0.89 -15.44 14.70
C ALA A 116 2.42 -15.51 14.89
N ARG A 117 2.96 -14.93 15.98
CA ARG A 117 4.39 -14.95 16.25
C ARG A 117 4.92 -16.37 16.47
N GLU A 118 4.18 -17.22 17.22
CA GLU A 118 4.53 -18.62 17.43
C GLU A 118 4.53 -19.43 16.13
N THR A 119 3.61 -19.12 15.21
CA THR A 119 3.48 -19.81 13.92
C THR A 119 4.62 -19.42 12.95
N VAL A 120 4.90 -18.13 12.78
CA VAL A 120 5.87 -17.66 11.78
C VAL A 120 7.32 -17.68 12.26
N GLY A 121 7.54 -17.83 13.57
CA GLY A 121 8.87 -17.80 14.18
C GLY A 121 9.46 -16.39 14.31
N ALA A 122 10.67 -16.27 14.85
CA ALA A 122 11.31 -15.01 15.18
C ALA A 122 11.89 -14.27 13.94
N ASP A 123 12.17 -14.98 12.87
CA ASP A 123 12.88 -14.44 11.70
C ASP A 123 11.95 -13.72 10.71
N VAL A 124 10.63 -13.87 10.85
CA VAL A 124 9.64 -13.20 10.01
C VAL A 124 9.22 -11.88 10.66
N GLU A 125 9.33 -10.78 9.91
CA GLU A 125 8.83 -9.48 10.33
C GLU A 125 7.29 -9.50 10.40
N LEU A 126 6.69 -9.14 11.54
CA LEU A 126 5.25 -9.02 11.66
C LEU A 126 4.83 -7.55 11.75
N MET A 127 3.80 -7.20 11.00
CA MET A 127 3.14 -5.92 11.02
C MET A 127 1.66 -6.12 11.37
N VAL A 128 1.08 -5.18 12.08
CA VAL A 128 -0.31 -5.27 12.56
C VAL A 128 -1.09 -4.06 12.11
N ASP A 129 -2.20 -4.31 11.43
CA ASP A 129 -3.17 -3.31 10.99
C ASP A 129 -4.49 -3.49 11.77
N ALA A 130 -4.88 -2.50 12.54
CA ALA A 130 -6.12 -2.55 13.31
C ALA A 130 -7.37 -2.28 12.45
N GLY A 131 -7.21 -1.69 11.28
CA GLY A 131 -8.33 -1.28 10.43
C GLY A 131 -9.18 -0.18 11.05
N GLY A 132 -8.55 0.84 11.63
CA GLY A 132 -9.24 1.97 12.26
C GLY A 132 -10.03 2.84 11.29
N SER A 133 -9.85 2.65 9.99
CA SER A 133 -10.68 3.21 8.92
C SER A 133 -12.01 2.48 8.73
N ASP A 134 -12.19 1.29 9.31
CA ASP A 134 -13.46 0.57 9.25
C ASP A 134 -14.56 1.31 10.02
N ARG A 135 -15.78 1.20 9.50
CA ARG A 135 -16.97 1.80 10.09
C ARG A 135 -17.10 1.49 11.59
N TYR A 136 -17.53 2.49 12.35
CA TYR A 136 -17.81 2.33 13.78
C TYR A 136 -16.61 1.89 14.62
N TRP A 137 -15.39 2.25 14.23
CA TRP A 137 -14.20 1.99 15.05
C TRP A 137 -14.40 2.53 16.47
N PRO A 138 -14.40 1.66 17.50
CA PRO A 138 -14.82 2.07 18.85
C PRO A 138 -13.67 2.62 19.70
N HIS A 139 -12.43 2.46 19.24
CA HIS A 139 -11.25 2.70 20.06
C HIS A 139 -10.67 4.09 19.86
N GLY A 140 -10.03 4.58 20.93
CA GLY A 140 -9.29 5.83 20.94
C GLY A 140 -7.88 5.66 21.48
N TYR A 141 -7.22 6.79 21.71
CA TYR A 141 -5.81 6.85 22.10
C TYR A 141 -5.39 5.88 23.23
N LYS A 142 -6.22 5.72 24.29
CA LYS A 142 -5.82 4.86 25.44
C LYS A 142 -5.70 3.40 25.03
N TRP A 143 -6.68 2.89 24.29
CA TRP A 143 -6.62 1.53 23.76
C TRP A 143 -5.45 1.37 22.82
N ALA A 144 -5.27 2.29 21.88
CA ALA A 144 -4.17 2.22 20.90
C ALA A 144 -2.79 2.19 21.58
N LEU A 145 -2.58 2.98 22.64
CA LEU A 145 -1.33 2.99 23.37
C LEU A 145 -1.09 1.67 24.14
N GLU A 146 -2.10 1.13 24.83
CA GLU A 146 -1.96 -0.15 25.53
C GLU A 146 -1.76 -1.31 24.54
N THR A 147 -2.47 -1.30 23.43
CA THR A 147 -2.27 -2.27 22.34
C THR A 147 -0.85 -2.17 21.78
N ALA A 148 -0.34 -0.97 21.51
CA ALA A 148 1.03 -0.76 21.07
C ALA A 148 2.07 -1.36 22.03
N LYS A 149 1.85 -1.22 23.35
CA LYS A 149 2.71 -1.85 24.36
C LYS A 149 2.66 -3.38 24.34
N MET A 150 1.49 -3.95 24.10
CA MET A 150 1.33 -5.40 23.93
C MET A 150 2.04 -5.87 22.65
N LEU A 151 1.81 -5.21 21.51
CA LEU A 151 2.43 -5.54 20.22
C LEU A 151 3.96 -5.52 20.28
N LYS A 152 4.54 -4.58 21.04
CA LYS A 152 5.99 -4.49 21.26
C LYS A 152 6.60 -5.75 21.90
N GLN A 153 5.83 -6.48 22.71
CA GLN A 153 6.30 -7.71 23.36
C GLN A 153 6.45 -8.88 22.37
N TYR A 154 5.81 -8.78 21.20
CA TYR A 154 5.84 -9.75 20.11
C TYR A 154 6.70 -9.29 18.93
N ASP A 155 7.57 -8.30 19.10
CA ASP A 155 8.47 -7.76 18.09
C ASP A 155 7.74 -7.35 16.79
N VAL A 156 6.57 -6.71 16.95
CA VAL A 156 5.83 -6.14 15.82
C VAL A 156 6.56 -4.91 15.29
N VAL A 157 6.73 -4.84 13.96
CA VAL A 157 7.50 -3.80 13.28
C VAL A 157 6.80 -2.45 13.30
N TRP A 158 5.48 -2.45 13.02
CA TRP A 158 4.62 -1.25 13.16
C TRP A 158 3.19 -1.61 13.54
N PHE A 159 2.49 -0.62 14.09
CA PHE A 159 1.05 -0.66 14.35
C PHE A 159 0.34 0.31 13.41
N GLU A 160 -0.47 -0.22 12.51
CA GLU A 160 -1.17 0.49 11.45
C GLU A 160 -2.62 0.75 11.82
N GLU A 161 -3.16 1.90 11.39
CA GLU A 161 -4.57 2.29 11.53
C GLU A 161 -5.17 2.10 12.95
N ALA A 162 -4.37 2.41 13.98
CA ALA A 162 -4.77 2.24 15.39
C ALA A 162 -5.95 3.13 15.80
N LEU A 163 -6.16 4.26 15.12
CA LEU A 163 -7.19 5.26 15.37
C LEU A 163 -7.94 5.56 14.06
N ARG A 164 -9.06 6.28 14.18
CA ARG A 164 -9.80 6.72 12.99
C ARG A 164 -8.95 7.66 12.14
N PRO A 165 -9.12 7.64 10.80
CA PRO A 165 -8.27 8.41 9.88
C PRO A 165 -8.41 9.94 10.01
N ASP A 166 -9.46 10.42 10.68
CA ASP A 166 -9.67 11.85 10.93
C ASP A 166 -9.02 12.35 12.24
N ASP A 167 -8.44 11.44 13.05
CA ASP A 167 -7.88 11.78 14.37
C ASP A 167 -6.39 12.12 14.31
N LEU A 168 -6.04 13.14 13.52
CA LEU A 168 -4.65 13.61 13.39
C LEU A 168 -3.99 13.88 14.74
N GLN A 169 -4.72 14.50 15.70
CA GLN A 169 -4.15 14.84 17.01
C GLN A 169 -3.91 13.60 17.89
N GLY A 170 -4.79 12.60 17.75
CA GLY A 170 -4.62 11.30 18.38
C GLY A 170 -3.38 10.58 17.85
N TYR A 171 -3.16 10.60 16.54
CA TYR A 171 -1.98 10.00 15.90
C TYR A 171 -0.68 10.70 16.32
N ILE A 172 -0.62 12.03 16.32
CA ILE A 172 0.56 12.78 16.81
C ILE A 172 0.93 12.29 18.22
N LYS A 173 -0.06 12.28 19.11
CA LYS A 173 0.14 11.85 20.50
C LYS A 173 0.53 10.37 20.60
N LEU A 174 -0.04 9.51 19.76
CA LEU A 174 0.26 8.07 19.74
C LEU A 174 1.71 7.84 19.28
N THR A 175 2.12 8.44 18.18
CA THR A 175 3.48 8.35 17.63
C THR A 175 4.54 8.83 18.63
N GLU A 176 4.26 9.89 19.36
CA GLU A 176 5.17 10.38 20.41
C GLU A 176 5.37 9.41 21.59
N ASN A 177 4.36 8.58 21.90
CA ASN A 177 4.32 7.80 23.13
C ASN A 177 4.35 6.27 22.91
N ALA A 178 4.09 5.79 21.72
CA ALA A 178 4.10 4.37 21.42
C ALA A 178 5.54 3.80 21.45
N PRO A 179 5.73 2.57 21.96
CA PRO A 179 7.05 1.94 22.00
C PRO A 179 7.49 1.29 20.67
N LEU A 180 6.65 1.33 19.63
CA LEU A 180 6.92 0.84 18.30
C LEU A 180 6.38 1.85 17.26
N PRO A 181 6.89 1.80 16.01
CA PRO A 181 6.44 2.71 14.96
C PRO A 181 4.95 2.64 14.67
N ILE A 182 4.37 3.79 14.33
CA ILE A 182 2.97 3.97 13.95
C ILE A 182 2.87 4.23 12.45
N ALA A 183 1.93 3.56 11.78
CA ALA A 183 1.67 3.66 10.37
C ALA A 183 0.21 4.02 10.09
N SER A 184 -0.07 4.76 9.02
CA SER A 184 -1.43 5.09 8.58
C SER A 184 -1.46 5.86 7.26
N CYS A 185 -2.66 6.31 6.85
CA CYS A 185 -2.94 7.25 5.77
C CYS A 185 -3.40 6.62 4.44
N GLU A 186 -3.71 5.33 4.40
CA GLU A 186 -4.15 4.63 3.17
C GLU A 186 -5.44 5.20 2.56
N VAL A 187 -6.30 5.81 3.37
CA VAL A 187 -7.58 6.37 2.93
C VAL A 187 -7.50 7.85 2.54
N LEU A 188 -6.37 8.50 2.77
CA LEU A 188 -6.18 9.90 2.41
C LEU A 188 -6.01 10.05 0.89
N THR A 189 -6.48 11.18 0.37
CA THR A 189 -6.42 11.48 -1.05
C THR A 189 -5.74 12.81 -1.30
N ARG A 190 -4.86 12.86 -2.33
CA ARG A 190 -4.05 14.01 -2.72
C ARG A 190 -3.05 14.48 -1.66
N ARG A 191 -1.90 14.95 -2.11
CA ARG A 191 -0.80 15.43 -1.25
C ARG A 191 -1.21 16.44 -0.17
N GLN A 192 -2.22 17.29 -0.43
CA GLN A 192 -2.66 18.30 0.54
C GLN A 192 -3.24 17.70 1.83
N ALA A 193 -3.82 16.49 1.76
CA ALA A 193 -4.31 15.80 2.94
C ALA A 193 -3.15 15.16 3.75
N PHE A 194 -2.06 14.78 3.08
CA PHE A 194 -0.88 14.17 3.73
C PHE A 194 0.04 15.19 4.39
N MET A 195 0.13 16.42 3.86
CA MET A 195 1.05 17.43 4.40
C MET A 195 0.93 17.65 5.90
N PRO A 196 -0.28 17.81 6.50
CA PRO A 196 -0.39 17.99 7.96
C PRO A 196 0.11 16.79 8.76
N TRP A 197 -0.02 15.57 8.24
CA TRP A 197 0.46 14.34 8.87
C TRP A 197 1.98 14.24 8.86
N ILE A 198 2.58 14.63 7.75
CA ILE A 198 4.03 14.62 7.58
C ILE A 198 4.67 15.74 8.40
N GLU A 199 4.21 16.99 8.25
CA GLU A 199 4.79 18.16 8.90
C GLU A 199 4.67 18.14 10.43
N GLN A 200 3.62 17.52 10.96
CA GLN A 200 3.41 17.35 12.40
C GLN A 200 3.90 16.00 12.93
N ARG A 201 4.55 15.17 12.10
CA ARG A 201 5.08 13.85 12.49
C ARG A 201 4.03 12.96 13.15
N ALA A 202 2.84 12.90 12.56
CA ALA A 202 1.72 12.12 13.07
C ALA A 202 1.91 10.61 12.91
N VAL A 203 2.84 10.19 12.05
CA VAL A 203 3.18 8.78 11.81
C VAL A 203 4.69 8.62 11.60
N ASP A 204 5.20 7.42 11.85
CA ASP A 204 6.56 7.02 11.48
C ASP A 204 6.64 6.46 10.06
N TYR A 205 5.57 5.79 9.62
CA TYR A 205 5.40 5.28 8.26
C TYR A 205 4.15 5.89 7.62
N ILE A 206 4.34 6.57 6.49
CA ILE A 206 3.25 7.13 5.69
C ILE A 206 2.86 6.16 4.59
N GLN A 207 1.56 5.83 4.47
CA GLN A 207 1.08 4.76 3.61
C GLN A 207 0.03 5.24 2.59
N PRO A 208 0.41 6.09 1.61
CA PRO A 208 -0.50 6.40 0.51
C PRO A 208 -0.75 5.17 -0.37
N ASP A 209 -1.89 5.13 -1.04
CA ASP A 209 -2.26 4.11 -2.02
C ASP A 209 -2.27 4.72 -3.42
N VAL A 210 -1.44 4.21 -4.32
CA VAL A 210 -1.30 4.72 -5.69
C VAL A 210 -2.61 4.74 -6.46
N THR A 211 -3.53 3.82 -6.14
CA THR A 211 -4.85 3.73 -6.79
C THR A 211 -5.90 4.66 -6.19
N LYS A 212 -5.62 5.28 -5.04
CA LYS A 212 -6.53 6.16 -4.31
C LYS A 212 -6.06 7.62 -4.24
N VAL A 213 -4.76 7.83 -4.12
CA VAL A 213 -4.16 9.12 -3.76
C VAL A 213 -4.16 10.17 -4.88
N GLY A 214 -4.31 9.76 -6.12
CA GLY A 214 -4.19 10.58 -7.33
C GLY A 214 -3.09 10.07 -8.28
N GLY A 215 -2.71 8.78 -8.13
CA GLY A 215 -1.73 8.09 -8.96
C GLY A 215 -0.28 8.38 -8.57
N LEU A 216 0.62 7.92 -9.42
CA LEU A 216 2.07 8.06 -9.27
C LEU A 216 2.51 9.53 -9.13
N SER A 217 1.84 10.47 -9.84
CA SER A 217 2.14 11.90 -9.80
C SER A 217 1.97 12.51 -8.41
N GLU A 218 0.94 12.11 -7.66
CA GLU A 218 0.70 12.58 -6.30
C GLU A 218 1.54 11.80 -5.29
N GLU A 219 1.60 10.48 -5.43
CA GLU A 219 2.27 9.61 -4.47
C GLU A 219 3.78 9.84 -4.40
N TYR A 220 4.44 10.02 -5.55
CA TYR A 220 5.86 10.37 -5.57
C TYR A 220 6.15 11.68 -4.81
N ARG A 221 5.29 12.68 -4.95
CA ARG A 221 5.44 13.95 -4.22
C ARG A 221 5.25 13.77 -2.71
N ILE A 222 4.31 12.92 -2.30
CA ILE A 222 4.10 12.57 -0.89
C ILE A 222 5.34 11.85 -0.35
N ALA A 223 5.84 10.85 -1.07
CA ALA A 223 7.01 10.08 -0.67
C ALA A 223 8.27 10.96 -0.50
N MET A 224 8.50 11.91 -1.42
CA MET A 224 9.63 12.82 -1.32
C MET A 224 9.45 13.85 -0.21
N HIS A 225 8.23 14.35 0.02
CA HIS A 225 7.95 15.22 1.16
C HIS A 225 8.14 14.50 2.51
N ALA A 226 7.71 13.24 2.60
CA ALA A 226 7.97 12.39 3.76
C ALA A 226 9.49 12.18 3.99
N TYR A 227 10.25 11.95 2.91
CA TYR A 227 11.70 11.83 2.96
C TYR A 227 12.35 13.07 3.56
N ASP A 228 11.94 14.27 3.13
CA ASP A 228 12.46 15.55 3.65
C ASP A 228 12.18 15.74 5.15
N HIS A 229 11.15 15.07 5.68
CA HIS A 229 10.76 15.08 7.10
C HIS A 229 11.23 13.87 7.90
N SER A 230 12.04 12.99 7.31
CA SER A 230 12.53 11.74 7.95
C SER A 230 11.41 10.77 8.35
N ILE A 231 10.30 10.78 7.61
CA ILE A 231 9.22 9.81 7.71
C ILE A 231 9.42 8.76 6.62
N LEU A 232 9.27 7.48 6.97
CA LEU A 232 9.45 6.40 6.00
C LEU A 232 8.21 6.23 5.13
N PHE A 233 8.44 6.01 3.85
CA PHE A 233 7.39 5.72 2.88
C PHE A 233 7.22 4.21 2.70
N VAL A 234 5.98 3.74 2.83
CA VAL A 234 5.57 2.36 2.56
C VAL A 234 4.23 2.42 1.80
N PRO A 235 4.16 2.08 0.52
CA PRO A 235 2.90 2.14 -0.20
C PRO A 235 1.89 1.13 0.35
N HIS A 236 0.62 1.57 0.52
CA HIS A 236 -0.51 0.67 0.73
C HIS A 236 -0.91 0.05 -0.61
N GLY A 237 -1.16 -1.25 -0.64
CA GLY A 237 -1.35 -1.99 -1.89
C GLY A 237 -2.50 -3.00 -1.88
N TRP A 238 -3.62 -2.73 -1.17
CA TRP A 238 -4.80 -3.59 -1.30
C TRP A 238 -5.55 -3.31 -2.61
N ASN A 239 -4.93 -3.71 -3.72
CA ASN A 239 -5.36 -3.39 -5.07
C ASN A 239 -5.04 -4.54 -6.05
N THR A 240 -4.88 -4.28 -7.34
CA THR A 240 -4.61 -5.28 -8.38
C THR A 240 -3.12 -5.32 -8.77
N ALA A 241 -2.75 -6.22 -9.69
CA ALA A 241 -1.41 -6.26 -10.27
C ALA A 241 -0.93 -4.91 -10.84
N VAL A 242 -1.86 -4.07 -11.31
CA VAL A 242 -1.52 -2.73 -11.83
C VAL A 242 -1.02 -1.82 -10.72
N GLY A 243 -1.70 -1.83 -9.57
CA GLY A 243 -1.25 -1.08 -8.41
C GLY A 243 0.09 -1.59 -7.90
N LEU A 244 0.24 -2.90 -7.73
CA LEU A 244 1.52 -3.49 -7.31
C LEU A 244 2.67 -3.14 -8.28
N ALA A 245 2.43 -3.18 -9.61
CA ALA A 245 3.43 -2.78 -10.60
C ALA A 245 3.79 -1.29 -10.47
N ALA A 246 2.81 -0.43 -10.23
CA ALA A 246 3.03 1.00 -10.00
C ALA A 246 3.83 1.25 -8.72
N ASP A 247 3.48 0.58 -7.63
CA ASP A 247 4.19 0.64 -6.35
C ASP A 247 5.63 0.14 -6.48
N LEU A 248 5.86 -0.95 -7.22
CA LEU A 248 7.22 -1.45 -7.51
C LEU A 248 8.08 -0.41 -8.24
N GLN A 249 7.51 0.26 -9.25
CA GLN A 249 8.23 1.35 -9.94
C GLN A 249 8.49 2.54 -9.02
N LEU A 250 7.54 2.87 -8.16
CA LEU A 250 7.67 3.97 -7.22
C LEU A 250 8.70 3.70 -6.12
N VAL A 251 8.64 2.52 -5.46
CA VAL A 251 9.62 2.17 -4.41
C VAL A 251 11.04 2.07 -4.95
N ALA A 252 11.21 1.77 -6.24
CA ALA A 252 12.52 1.85 -6.88
C ALA A 252 13.05 3.28 -6.91
N ALA A 253 12.19 4.29 -7.07
CA ALA A 253 12.56 5.70 -7.21
C ALA A 253 12.58 6.48 -5.88
N VAL A 254 12.16 5.88 -4.76
CA VAL A 254 12.13 6.52 -3.43
C VAL A 254 13.31 6.04 -2.58
N PRO A 255 14.18 6.92 -2.05
CA PRO A 255 15.39 6.53 -1.33
C PRO A 255 15.15 5.62 -0.12
N THR A 256 14.11 5.92 0.67
CA THR A 256 13.82 5.32 1.97
C THR A 256 12.87 4.14 1.93
N ALA A 257 12.31 3.77 0.78
CA ALA A 257 11.40 2.65 0.69
C ALA A 257 12.10 1.32 1.08
N ARG A 258 11.45 0.54 1.95
CA ARG A 258 11.97 -0.74 2.46
C ARG A 258 11.08 -1.92 2.14
N TRP A 259 9.78 -1.68 2.01
CA TRP A 259 8.76 -2.70 1.79
C TRP A 259 7.79 -2.27 0.70
N VAL A 260 7.09 -3.26 0.16
CA VAL A 260 5.91 -3.09 -0.70
C VAL A 260 4.83 -4.08 -0.26
N GLU A 261 3.59 -3.69 -0.35
CA GLU A 261 2.47 -4.56 -0.01
C GLU A 261 2.20 -5.58 -1.11
N TYR A 262 2.01 -6.84 -0.72
CA TYR A 262 1.59 -7.91 -1.62
C TYR A 262 0.44 -8.70 -0.99
N ILE A 263 -0.77 -8.51 -1.50
CA ILE A 263 -1.93 -9.27 -1.01
C ILE A 263 -1.73 -10.76 -1.34
N THR A 264 -1.93 -11.63 -0.37
CA THR A 264 -1.80 -13.07 -0.59
C THR A 264 -2.76 -13.89 0.29
N PRO A 265 -3.50 -14.87 -0.25
CA PRO A 265 -3.67 -15.15 -1.69
C PRO A 265 -4.58 -14.13 -2.37
N ALA A 266 -4.28 -13.73 -3.59
CA ALA A 266 -5.12 -12.83 -4.37
C ALA A 266 -5.05 -13.16 -5.88
N PRO A 267 -5.93 -14.02 -6.39
CA PRO A 267 -5.94 -14.39 -7.80
C PRO A 267 -6.00 -13.20 -8.75
N TYR A 268 -6.77 -12.15 -8.41
CA TYR A 268 -6.85 -10.93 -9.22
C TYR A 268 -5.57 -10.08 -9.25
N VAL A 269 -4.57 -10.38 -8.42
CA VAL A 269 -3.22 -9.82 -8.52
C VAL A 269 -2.35 -10.67 -9.44
N GLU A 270 -2.52 -11.98 -9.40
CA GLU A 270 -1.62 -12.93 -10.08
C GLU A 270 -2.08 -13.26 -11.49
N ASP A 271 -3.38 -13.48 -11.67
CA ASP A 271 -3.92 -13.99 -12.92
C ASP A 271 -4.03 -12.95 -14.04
N ILE A 272 -4.10 -11.65 -13.73
CA ILE A 272 -4.33 -10.59 -14.73
C ILE A 272 -3.07 -10.15 -15.48
N VAL A 273 -1.90 -10.65 -15.08
CA VAL A 273 -0.61 -10.39 -15.73
C VAL A 273 -0.05 -11.67 -16.36
N ALA A 274 0.67 -11.51 -17.47
CA ALA A 274 1.21 -12.66 -18.21
C ALA A 274 2.32 -13.38 -17.41
N GLU A 275 3.11 -12.61 -16.66
CA GLU A 275 4.16 -13.13 -15.77
C GLU A 275 3.83 -12.73 -14.33
N PRO A 276 3.42 -13.68 -13.47
CA PRO A 276 3.13 -13.40 -12.06
C PRO A 276 4.34 -12.87 -11.30
N PHE A 277 4.09 -12.01 -10.32
CA PHE A 277 5.12 -11.55 -9.40
C PHE A 277 5.61 -12.72 -8.52
N THR A 278 6.87 -13.08 -8.63
CA THR A 278 7.48 -14.20 -7.90
C THR A 278 8.54 -13.71 -6.94
N LEU A 279 8.57 -14.30 -5.75
CA LEU A 279 9.65 -14.07 -4.79
C LEU A 279 10.90 -14.85 -5.22
N ASP A 280 12.06 -14.21 -5.08
CA ASP A 280 13.34 -14.89 -5.26
C ASP A 280 13.72 -15.71 -4.01
N GLU A 281 14.89 -16.35 -4.02
CA GLU A 281 15.40 -17.18 -2.91
C GLU A 281 15.64 -16.38 -1.62
N ASP A 282 15.80 -15.05 -1.72
CA ASP A 282 15.94 -14.14 -0.58
C ASP A 282 14.56 -13.66 -0.07
N GLY A 283 13.46 -14.01 -0.74
CA GLY A 283 12.11 -13.55 -0.45
C GLY A 283 11.85 -12.11 -0.93
N LEU A 284 12.55 -11.65 -1.95
CA LEU A 284 12.42 -10.31 -2.53
C LEU A 284 11.67 -10.36 -3.87
N LEU A 285 11.00 -9.26 -4.22
CA LEU A 285 10.46 -9.03 -5.56
C LEU A 285 11.45 -8.25 -6.41
N SER A 286 11.68 -8.73 -7.63
CA SER A 286 12.40 -7.97 -8.65
C SER A 286 11.55 -6.84 -9.21
N ILE A 287 12.16 -5.69 -9.46
CA ILE A 287 11.50 -4.52 -10.06
C ILE A 287 11.84 -4.47 -11.54
N SER A 288 10.83 -4.60 -12.40
CA SER A 288 10.98 -4.66 -13.85
C SER A 288 11.73 -3.45 -14.42
N GLU A 289 12.62 -3.70 -15.39
CA GLU A 289 13.27 -2.67 -16.21
C GLU A 289 12.55 -2.47 -17.56
N ALA A 290 11.48 -3.22 -17.83
CA ALA A 290 10.71 -3.05 -19.03
C ALA A 290 10.00 -1.67 -19.06
N PRO A 291 9.71 -1.11 -20.24
CA PRO A 291 9.08 0.21 -20.38
C PRO A 291 7.73 0.31 -19.67
N GLY A 292 7.44 1.48 -19.12
CA GLY A 292 6.19 1.74 -18.42
C GLY A 292 6.15 1.08 -17.04
N LEU A 293 5.04 0.44 -16.73
CA LEU A 293 4.83 -0.36 -15.52
C LEU A 293 5.67 -1.64 -15.52
N GLY A 294 6.10 -2.09 -16.70
CA GLY A 294 6.89 -3.30 -16.86
C GLY A 294 6.09 -4.59 -16.71
N ILE A 295 4.79 -4.55 -16.99
CA ILE A 295 3.88 -5.71 -17.03
C ILE A 295 3.23 -5.86 -18.40
N GLU A 296 2.85 -7.09 -18.72
CA GLU A 296 2.01 -7.44 -19.87
C GLU A 296 0.72 -8.08 -19.38
N TRP A 297 -0.38 -7.86 -20.11
CA TRP A 297 -1.69 -8.36 -19.72
C TRP A 297 -1.88 -9.84 -20.05
N ASN A 298 -2.49 -10.58 -19.11
CA ASN A 298 -3.14 -11.85 -19.37
C ASN A 298 -4.63 -11.59 -19.67
N SER A 299 -4.99 -11.57 -20.95
CA SER A 299 -6.36 -11.27 -21.40
C SER A 299 -7.41 -12.22 -20.81
N ASP A 300 -7.08 -13.50 -20.62
CA ASP A 300 -8.02 -14.48 -20.07
C ASP A 300 -8.23 -14.26 -18.56
N GLY A 301 -7.17 -13.94 -17.83
CA GLY A 301 -7.25 -13.56 -16.42
C GLY A 301 -8.06 -12.28 -16.23
N VAL A 302 -7.81 -11.24 -17.05
CA VAL A 302 -8.59 -10.00 -16.99
C VAL A 302 -10.08 -10.28 -17.22
N LYS A 303 -10.45 -11.10 -18.20
CA LYS A 303 -11.85 -11.49 -18.44
C LYS A 303 -12.45 -12.25 -17.25
N ALA A 304 -11.70 -13.19 -16.68
CA ALA A 304 -12.18 -13.99 -15.55
C ALA A 304 -12.52 -13.13 -14.32
N HIS A 305 -11.78 -12.02 -14.10
CA HIS A 305 -11.95 -11.16 -12.92
C HIS A 305 -12.72 -9.86 -13.19
N SER A 306 -13.01 -9.50 -14.45
CA SER A 306 -13.66 -8.22 -14.77
C SER A 306 -15.16 -8.19 -14.49
N GLY A 307 -15.83 -9.31 -14.43
CA GLY A 307 -17.29 -9.39 -14.36
C GLY A 307 -18.03 -8.77 -15.55
N MET A 308 -17.31 -8.40 -16.61
CA MET A 308 -17.81 -7.82 -17.86
C MET A 308 -17.35 -8.64 -19.07
N GLU A 309 -18.17 -8.70 -20.13
CA GLU A 309 -17.68 -9.18 -21.43
C GLU A 309 -16.78 -8.10 -22.05
N LEU A 310 -15.47 -8.34 -22.01
CA LEU A 310 -14.50 -7.48 -22.66
C LEU A 310 -14.27 -7.92 -24.09
N THR A 311 -14.28 -6.99 -25.02
CA THR A 311 -13.91 -7.23 -26.42
C THR A 311 -12.40 -7.05 -26.61
N ARG A 312 -11.86 -7.53 -27.75
CA ARG A 312 -10.45 -7.36 -28.07
C ARG A 312 -10.01 -5.89 -28.21
N SER A 313 -10.98 -4.99 -28.45
CA SER A 313 -10.75 -3.54 -28.48
C SER A 313 -10.71 -2.89 -27.10
N ASP A 314 -11.12 -3.62 -26.05
CA ASP A 314 -11.14 -3.13 -24.67
C ASP A 314 -9.88 -3.53 -23.88
N LEU A 315 -9.03 -4.37 -24.50
CA LEU A 315 -7.75 -4.87 -23.99
C LEU A 315 -6.58 -4.39 -24.85
#